data_a9fd9214b46f38c18e457eab7b1d7947
#
_entry.id   a9fd9214b46f38c18e457eab7b1d7947
#
_cell.length_a   1.000
_cell.length_b   1.000
_cell.length_c   1.000
_cell.angle_alpha   90.00
_cell.angle_beta   90.00
_cell.angle_gamma   90.00
#
_symmetry.space_group_name_H-M   'P 1'
#
loop_
_entity.id
_entity.type
_entity.pdbx_description
1 polymer ?
#
loop_
_entity_poly.entity_id
_entity_poly.type
_entity_poly.pdbx_seq_one_letter_code
_entity_poly.pdbx_strand_id
1 'polypeptide(L)'
;MGWGRDYNGNNINFQCLPVSSSFLKVMGIEVKDGRDFRPEDDQKETGCYIFNEKAKAQYELKLNEKIDGDEIVGFIPDIKFASFRQEVTPMAFYLWGKYQWGQEGNYYNTAYVKFKAGSDLRSGMEHVRESLEKFDSEYPFVVRFYDEVLQHTYEKELKIGSLITLFSLVAIFISIVGVFGLVVQARS
;
A
#
# COMPACT_ATOMS: atom_id res chain seq x y z
N MET A 1 0.21 -7.77 2.16
CA MET A 1 0.30 -9.18 2.56
C MET A 1 0.74 -9.98 1.34
N GLY A 2 1.75 -10.86 1.47
CA GLY A 2 2.19 -11.72 0.36
C GLY A 2 1.26 -12.92 0.19
N TRP A 3 0.83 -13.18 -1.03
CA TRP A 3 0.00 -14.33 -1.39
C TRP A 3 0.69 -15.18 -2.44
N GLY A 4 0.61 -16.52 -2.26
CA GLY A 4 0.97 -17.52 -3.28
C GLY A 4 -0.30 -18.15 -3.84
N ARG A 5 -0.38 -18.29 -5.15
CA ARG A 5 -1.50 -18.90 -5.88
C ARG A 5 -1.00 -19.73 -7.05
N ASP A 6 -1.77 -20.71 -7.46
CA ASP A 6 -1.53 -21.44 -8.70
C ASP A 6 -2.18 -20.73 -9.87
N TYR A 7 -1.42 -20.53 -10.94
CA TYR A 7 -1.91 -20.01 -12.19
C TYR A 7 -1.32 -20.83 -13.35
N ASN A 8 -2.16 -21.59 -14.03
CA ASN A 8 -1.79 -22.47 -15.15
C ASN A 8 -0.66 -23.46 -14.79
N GLY A 9 -0.68 -24.01 -13.56
CA GLY A 9 0.33 -24.95 -13.07
C GLY A 9 1.63 -24.30 -12.57
N ASN A 10 1.68 -22.97 -12.50
CA ASN A 10 2.81 -22.22 -11.98
C ASN A 10 2.43 -21.51 -10.68
N ASN A 11 3.27 -21.61 -9.67
CA ASN A 11 3.07 -20.86 -8.44
C ASN A 11 3.50 -19.40 -8.66
N ILE A 12 2.55 -18.48 -8.52
CA ILE A 12 2.78 -17.03 -8.61
C ILE A 12 2.72 -16.41 -7.22
N ASN A 13 3.62 -15.46 -6.94
CA ASN A 13 3.69 -14.76 -5.67
C ASN A 13 3.52 -13.26 -5.87
N PHE A 14 2.58 -12.66 -5.18
CA PHE A 14 2.28 -11.23 -5.29
C PHE A 14 1.82 -10.64 -3.96
N GLN A 15 1.94 -9.33 -3.83
CA GLN A 15 1.34 -8.60 -2.71
C GLN A 15 -0.16 -8.48 -2.97
N CYS A 16 -0.99 -8.84 -1.99
CA CYS A 16 -2.43 -8.73 -2.13
C CYS A 16 -3.01 -7.84 -1.03
N LEU A 17 -3.90 -6.96 -1.44
CA LEU A 17 -4.70 -6.13 -0.55
C LEU A 17 -6.18 -6.42 -0.81
N PRO A 18 -6.88 -7.07 0.13
CA PRO A 18 -8.33 -7.19 0.08
C PRO A 18 -9.00 -5.83 0.24
N VAL A 19 -9.96 -5.53 -0.63
CA VAL A 19 -10.61 -4.22 -0.70
C VAL A 19 -12.11 -4.36 -0.95
N SER A 20 -12.85 -3.28 -0.68
CA SER A 20 -14.26 -3.17 -1.08
C SER A 20 -14.38 -2.74 -2.55
N SER A 21 -15.54 -2.95 -3.14
CA SER A 21 -15.83 -2.60 -4.54
C SER A 21 -15.67 -1.10 -4.87
N SER A 22 -15.73 -0.23 -3.87
CA SER A 22 -15.55 1.23 -4.05
C SER A 22 -14.11 1.72 -3.89
N PHE A 23 -13.17 0.85 -3.51
CA PHE A 23 -11.81 1.25 -3.09
C PHE A 23 -11.04 2.01 -4.18
N LEU A 24 -10.97 1.47 -5.41
CA LEU A 24 -10.21 2.11 -6.49
C LEU A 24 -10.75 3.50 -6.81
N LYS A 25 -12.08 3.64 -6.82
CA LYS A 25 -12.75 4.92 -7.06
C LYS A 25 -12.45 5.95 -5.96
N VAL A 26 -12.44 5.54 -4.70
CA VAL A 26 -12.09 6.43 -3.56
C VAL A 26 -10.63 6.88 -3.67
N MET A 27 -9.72 5.94 -3.97
CA MET A 27 -8.29 6.22 -4.10
C MET A 27 -7.94 6.95 -5.40
N GLY A 28 -8.86 7.02 -6.38
CA GLY A 28 -8.61 7.64 -7.68
C GLY A 28 -7.68 6.81 -8.57
N ILE A 29 -7.72 5.48 -8.42
CA ILE A 29 -6.93 4.54 -9.22
C ILE A 29 -7.76 4.16 -10.45
N GLU A 30 -7.22 4.43 -11.64
CA GLU A 30 -7.87 4.10 -12.90
C GLU A 30 -7.45 2.72 -13.39
N VAL A 31 -8.43 1.93 -13.83
CA VAL A 31 -8.19 0.64 -14.50
C VAL A 31 -7.80 0.91 -15.94
N LYS A 32 -6.65 0.39 -16.38
CA LYS A 32 -6.14 0.56 -17.75
C LYS A 32 -6.70 -0.45 -18.74
N ASP A 33 -6.91 -1.67 -18.27
CA ASP A 33 -7.38 -2.77 -19.11
C ASP A 33 -8.40 -3.58 -18.32
N GLY A 34 -9.52 -3.97 -18.95
CA GLY A 34 -10.63 -4.61 -18.28
C GLY A 34 -11.59 -3.62 -17.60
N ARG A 35 -11.98 -3.91 -16.36
CA ARG A 35 -12.96 -3.12 -15.60
C ARG A 35 -12.61 -3.02 -14.12
N ASP A 36 -13.16 -2.01 -13.46
CA ASP A 36 -13.17 -1.86 -11.99
C ASP A 36 -14.12 -2.89 -11.33
N PHE A 37 -13.95 -3.06 -10.03
CA PHE A 37 -14.89 -3.81 -9.20
C PHE A 37 -16.30 -3.18 -9.26
N ARG A 38 -17.31 -4.01 -9.19
CA ARG A 38 -18.71 -3.60 -9.20
C ARG A 38 -19.39 -4.08 -7.92
N PRO A 39 -20.43 -3.38 -7.44
CA PRO A 39 -21.21 -3.85 -6.29
C PRO A 39 -21.79 -5.27 -6.47
N GLU A 40 -22.07 -5.67 -7.73
CA GLU A 40 -22.56 -7.00 -8.05
C GLU A 40 -21.51 -8.09 -7.83
N ASP A 41 -20.21 -7.74 -7.90
CA ASP A 41 -19.13 -8.69 -7.64
C ASP A 41 -19.07 -9.11 -6.16
N ASP A 42 -19.55 -8.27 -5.23
CA ASP A 42 -19.69 -8.60 -3.81
C ASP A 42 -20.71 -9.74 -3.57
N GLN A 43 -21.61 -9.98 -4.53
CA GLN A 43 -22.65 -11.01 -4.43
C GLN A 43 -22.28 -12.32 -5.13
N LYS A 44 -21.19 -12.36 -5.86
CA LYS A 44 -20.70 -13.57 -6.54
C LYS A 44 -20.18 -14.59 -5.53
N GLU A 45 -20.27 -15.86 -5.88
CA GLU A 45 -19.71 -16.95 -5.06
C GLU A 45 -18.18 -16.97 -5.05
N THR A 46 -17.56 -16.44 -6.09
CA THR A 46 -16.10 -16.34 -6.24
C THR A 46 -15.66 -14.89 -6.14
N GLY A 47 -14.43 -14.68 -5.67
CA GLY A 47 -13.79 -13.37 -5.66
C GLY A 47 -13.33 -12.93 -7.04
N CYS A 48 -12.73 -11.75 -7.10
CA CYS A 48 -12.07 -11.29 -8.31
C CYS A 48 -10.82 -10.46 -8.01
N TYR A 49 -9.90 -10.46 -8.97
CA TYR A 49 -8.61 -9.78 -8.89
C TYR A 49 -8.52 -8.62 -9.88
N ILE A 50 -7.85 -7.54 -9.44
CA ILE A 50 -7.30 -6.50 -10.30
C ILE A 50 -5.80 -6.43 -10.01
N PHE A 51 -4.97 -6.77 -11.01
CA PHE A 51 -3.52 -6.79 -10.87
C PHE A 51 -2.86 -5.51 -11.41
N ASN A 52 -1.63 -5.25 -10.98
CA ASN A 52 -0.80 -4.21 -11.60
C ASN A 52 -0.10 -4.70 -12.88
N GLU A 53 0.42 -3.77 -13.68
CA GLU A 53 1.12 -4.09 -14.94
C GLU A 53 2.36 -4.96 -14.70
N LYS A 54 3.04 -4.80 -13.58
CA LYS A 54 4.19 -5.63 -13.21
C LYS A 54 3.81 -7.11 -13.07
N ALA A 55 2.70 -7.40 -12.38
CA ALA A 55 2.20 -8.77 -12.24
C ALA A 55 1.73 -9.32 -13.59
N LYS A 56 1.00 -8.49 -14.39
CA LYS A 56 0.55 -8.87 -15.73
C LYS A 56 1.72 -9.32 -16.61
N ALA A 57 2.80 -8.51 -16.64
CA ALA A 57 3.96 -8.81 -17.47
C ALA A 57 4.78 -10.00 -16.94
N GLN A 58 4.96 -10.09 -15.62
CA GLN A 58 5.81 -11.14 -15.02
C GLN A 58 5.19 -12.53 -15.10
N TYR A 59 3.87 -12.63 -14.99
CA TYR A 59 3.15 -13.91 -14.93
C TYR A 59 2.29 -14.16 -16.19
N GLU A 60 2.38 -13.28 -17.19
CA GLU A 60 1.62 -13.36 -18.45
C GLU A 60 0.10 -13.46 -18.23
N LEU A 61 -0.41 -12.72 -17.21
CA LEU A 61 -1.81 -12.76 -16.81
C LEU A 61 -2.72 -12.17 -17.89
N LYS A 62 -3.90 -12.77 -18.07
CA LYS A 62 -4.89 -12.33 -19.04
C LYS A 62 -6.25 -12.05 -18.40
N LEU A 63 -6.99 -11.10 -18.98
CA LEU A 63 -8.35 -10.81 -18.56
C LEU A 63 -9.25 -12.04 -18.70
N ASN A 64 -10.22 -12.14 -17.78
CA ASN A 64 -11.22 -13.20 -17.69
C ASN A 64 -10.63 -14.61 -17.44
N GLU A 65 -9.32 -14.74 -17.24
CA GLU A 65 -8.74 -15.99 -16.74
C GLU A 65 -8.92 -16.07 -15.21
N LYS A 66 -8.77 -17.27 -14.66
CA LYS A 66 -9.03 -17.55 -13.26
C LYS A 66 -7.77 -17.99 -12.53
N ILE A 67 -7.66 -17.55 -11.28
CA ILE A 67 -6.64 -17.97 -10.32
C ILE A 67 -7.38 -18.62 -9.14
N ASP A 68 -7.21 -19.91 -8.93
CA ASP A 68 -7.92 -20.68 -7.89
C ASP A 68 -9.46 -20.52 -7.93
N GLY A 69 -10.03 -20.29 -9.12
CA GLY A 69 -11.47 -20.09 -9.32
C GLY A 69 -11.90 -18.63 -9.37
N ASP A 70 -11.10 -17.69 -8.91
CA ASP A 70 -11.38 -16.25 -8.87
C ASP A 70 -10.93 -15.56 -10.16
N GLU A 71 -11.77 -14.68 -10.70
CA GLU A 71 -11.61 -14.08 -12.03
C GLU A 71 -10.66 -12.86 -12.00
N ILE A 72 -9.80 -12.73 -13.00
CA ILE A 72 -9.02 -11.50 -13.27
C ILE A 72 -9.92 -10.54 -14.05
N VAL A 73 -10.38 -9.47 -13.42
CA VAL A 73 -11.33 -8.52 -14.03
C VAL A 73 -10.69 -7.25 -14.57
N GLY A 74 -9.46 -6.96 -14.18
CA GLY A 74 -8.79 -5.74 -14.65
C GLY A 74 -7.31 -5.67 -14.33
N PHE A 75 -6.67 -4.68 -14.97
CA PHE A 75 -5.28 -4.30 -14.71
C PHE A 75 -5.16 -2.81 -14.47
N ILE A 76 -4.32 -2.44 -13.51
CA ILE A 76 -4.02 -1.06 -13.14
C ILE A 76 -2.57 -0.71 -13.42
N PRO A 77 -2.22 0.58 -13.51
CA PRO A 77 -0.82 1.02 -13.55
C PRO A 77 -0.05 0.50 -12.35
N ASP A 78 1.26 0.48 -12.47
CA ASP A 78 2.15 0.24 -11.35
C ASP A 78 2.05 1.37 -10.33
N ILE A 79 1.67 1.02 -9.10
CA ILE A 79 1.47 1.96 -7.99
C ILE A 79 2.48 1.65 -6.89
N LYS A 80 3.08 2.69 -6.32
CA LYS A 80 3.96 2.57 -5.16
C LYS A 80 3.16 2.87 -3.89
N PHE A 81 2.79 1.85 -3.15
CA PHE A 81 2.16 1.99 -1.83
C PHE A 81 3.17 2.08 -0.68
N ALA A 82 4.41 1.73 -0.95
CA ALA A 82 5.52 1.81 -0.01
C ALA A 82 6.46 2.95 -0.39
N SER A 83 7.62 3.01 0.27
CA SER A 83 8.67 3.99 -0.04
C SER A 83 9.00 4.06 -1.53
N PHE A 84 9.26 5.28 -2.04
CA PHE A 84 9.68 5.50 -3.43
C PHE A 84 10.99 4.78 -3.80
N ARG A 85 11.76 4.31 -2.81
CA ARG A 85 13.01 3.56 -3.01
C ARG A 85 12.78 2.08 -3.28
N GLN A 86 11.61 1.54 -2.97
CA GLN A 86 11.30 0.15 -3.26
C GLN A 86 10.90 0.00 -4.72
N GLU A 87 11.40 -1.06 -5.35
CA GLU A 87 10.94 -1.45 -6.67
C GLU A 87 9.46 -1.83 -6.64
N VAL A 88 8.78 -1.58 -7.75
CA VAL A 88 7.41 -2.04 -7.91
C VAL A 88 7.40 -3.56 -7.93
N THR A 89 6.61 -4.16 -7.07
CA THR A 89 6.43 -5.61 -7.01
C THR A 89 5.10 -6.03 -7.65
N PRO A 90 4.97 -7.29 -8.08
CA PRO A 90 3.68 -7.84 -8.45
C PRO A 90 2.67 -7.65 -7.33
N MET A 91 1.53 -7.03 -7.64
CA MET A 91 0.48 -6.79 -6.65
C MET A 91 -0.92 -6.92 -7.24
N ALA A 92 -1.88 -7.19 -6.37
CA ALA A 92 -3.28 -7.25 -6.70
C ALA A 92 -4.13 -6.56 -5.63
N PHE A 93 -5.24 -5.98 -6.07
CA PHE A 93 -6.42 -5.78 -5.24
C PHE A 93 -7.34 -6.97 -5.40
N TYR A 94 -7.97 -7.38 -4.31
CA TYR A 94 -8.82 -8.55 -4.28
C TYR A 94 -10.17 -8.22 -3.64
N LEU A 95 -11.23 -8.57 -4.32
CA LEU A 95 -12.60 -8.50 -3.83
C LEU A 95 -13.10 -9.91 -3.53
N TRP A 96 -13.53 -10.15 -2.28
CA TRP A 96 -13.84 -11.49 -1.77
C TRP A 96 -15.11 -12.12 -2.36
N GLY A 97 -16.04 -11.37 -2.90
CA GLY A 97 -17.36 -11.88 -3.24
C GLY A 97 -18.20 -12.25 -1.99
N LYS A 98 -19.21 -13.08 -2.16
CA LYS A 98 -20.18 -13.45 -1.14
C LYS A 98 -19.57 -14.20 0.06
N TYR A 99 -18.60 -15.05 -0.20
CA TYR A 99 -17.86 -15.76 0.84
C TYR A 99 -16.68 -14.91 1.31
N GLN A 100 -16.98 -13.86 2.04
CA GLN A 100 -15.94 -13.07 2.70
C GLN A 100 -15.13 -13.96 3.63
N TRP A 101 -13.84 -13.91 3.50
CA TRP A 101 -12.95 -14.70 4.32
C TRP A 101 -13.17 -14.38 5.79
N GLY A 102 -13.63 -15.37 6.54
CA GLY A 102 -13.93 -15.23 7.94
C GLY A 102 -15.29 -14.62 8.22
N GLN A 103 -16.34 -15.37 8.06
CA GLN A 103 -17.67 -15.00 8.59
C GLN A 103 -17.68 -14.78 10.12
N GLU A 104 -16.56 -15.05 10.80
CA GLU A 104 -16.39 -14.91 12.25
C GLU A 104 -15.64 -13.62 12.63
N GLY A 105 -16.08 -12.50 12.12
CA GLY A 105 -15.68 -11.17 12.61
C GLY A 105 -14.26 -10.79 12.26
N ASN A 106 -14.09 -9.85 11.45
CA ASN A 106 -12.87 -9.12 11.31
C ASN A 106 -12.48 -8.84 9.90
N TYR A 107 -12.71 -7.68 9.32
CA TYR A 107 -11.81 -7.81 8.22
C TYR A 107 -11.53 -6.55 7.45
N TYR A 108 -12.26 -5.50 7.66
CA TYR A 108 -11.86 -4.18 7.23
C TYR A 108 -11.44 -3.36 8.46
N ASN A 109 -10.14 -3.39 8.74
CA ASN A 109 -9.57 -2.62 9.85
C ASN A 109 -9.38 -1.14 9.50
N THR A 110 -9.58 -0.78 8.23
CA THR A 110 -9.34 0.58 7.75
C THR A 110 -10.42 0.96 6.75
N ALA A 111 -11.04 2.12 6.96
CA ALA A 111 -11.96 2.75 6.00
C ALA A 111 -11.33 4.04 5.46
N TYR A 112 -11.43 4.25 4.15
CA TYR A 112 -11.00 5.49 3.49
C TYR A 112 -12.21 6.34 3.14
N VAL A 113 -12.21 7.58 3.61
CA VAL A 113 -13.27 8.55 3.33
C VAL A 113 -12.69 9.68 2.50
N LYS A 114 -13.29 9.93 1.34
CA LYS A 114 -12.88 11.01 0.45
C LYS A 114 -13.85 12.19 0.60
N PHE A 115 -13.33 13.33 1.02
CA PHE A 115 -14.11 14.58 1.04
C PHE A 115 -14.17 15.21 -0.33
N LYS A 116 -15.29 15.87 -0.61
CA LYS A 116 -15.45 16.66 -1.84
C LYS A 116 -14.48 17.84 -1.80
N ALA A 117 -13.92 18.20 -2.95
CA ALA A 117 -13.06 19.37 -3.07
C ALA A 117 -13.77 20.64 -2.56
N GLY A 118 -13.07 21.43 -1.72
CA GLY A 118 -13.61 22.63 -1.10
C GLY A 118 -14.41 22.41 0.18
N SER A 119 -14.56 21.17 0.66
CA SER A 119 -15.17 20.90 1.97
C SER A 119 -14.26 21.36 3.10
N ASP A 120 -14.85 21.78 4.23
CA ASP A 120 -14.11 21.97 5.47
C ASP A 120 -13.69 20.60 6.04
N LEU A 121 -12.39 20.32 5.94
CA LEU A 121 -11.82 19.04 6.35
C LEU A 121 -11.95 18.81 7.86
N ARG A 122 -11.86 19.88 8.67
CA ARG A 122 -11.94 19.77 10.13
C ARG A 122 -13.34 19.36 10.58
N SER A 123 -14.34 20.05 10.04
CA SER A 123 -15.76 19.72 10.28
C SER A 123 -16.10 18.32 9.75
N GLY A 124 -15.53 17.94 8.59
CA GLY A 124 -15.70 16.61 8.02
C GLY A 124 -15.13 15.50 8.91
N MET A 125 -13.92 15.69 9.46
CA MET A 125 -13.32 14.73 10.39
C MET A 125 -14.12 14.58 11.69
N GLU A 126 -14.60 15.70 12.24
CA GLU A 126 -15.44 15.69 13.44
C GLU A 126 -16.73 14.88 13.20
N HIS A 127 -17.39 15.14 12.07
CA HIS A 127 -18.59 14.39 11.69
C HIS A 127 -18.34 12.89 11.51
N VAL A 128 -17.21 12.48 10.92
CA VAL A 128 -16.81 11.07 10.80
C VAL A 128 -16.60 10.46 12.19
N ARG A 129 -15.89 11.16 13.08
CA ARG A 129 -15.63 10.71 14.45
C ARG A 129 -16.93 10.50 15.21
N GLU A 130 -17.79 11.52 15.24
CA GLU A 130 -19.09 11.44 15.91
C GLU A 130 -19.98 10.31 15.38
N SER A 131 -19.92 10.05 14.06
CA SER A 131 -20.68 8.98 13.43
C SER A 131 -20.17 7.59 13.87
N LEU A 132 -18.86 7.43 13.98
CA LEU A 132 -18.23 6.20 14.45
C LEU A 132 -18.49 5.97 15.94
N GLU A 133 -18.40 6.99 16.77
CA GLU A 133 -18.69 6.94 18.21
C GLU A 133 -20.17 6.61 18.49
N LYS A 134 -21.10 7.06 17.63
CA LYS A 134 -22.51 6.67 17.71
C LYS A 134 -22.74 5.21 17.33
N PHE A 135 -21.90 4.66 16.45
CA PHE A 135 -21.99 3.26 16.02
C PHE A 135 -21.47 2.32 17.10
N ASP A 136 -20.30 2.63 17.67
CA ASP A 136 -19.70 1.89 18.78
C ASP A 136 -18.90 2.85 19.67
N SER A 137 -19.44 3.17 20.85
CA SER A 137 -18.80 4.11 21.80
C SER A 137 -17.66 3.50 22.60
N GLU A 138 -17.54 2.18 22.62
CA GLU A 138 -16.48 1.47 23.36
C GLU A 138 -15.24 1.21 22.50
N TYR A 139 -15.39 1.26 21.18
CA TYR A 139 -14.27 1.02 20.26
C TYR A 139 -13.43 2.31 20.04
N PRO A 140 -12.10 2.28 20.25
CA PRO A 140 -11.27 3.45 20.08
C PRO A 140 -10.98 3.71 18.58
N PHE A 141 -11.88 4.38 17.89
CA PHE A 141 -11.68 4.77 16.50
C PHE A 141 -10.56 5.80 16.36
N VAL A 142 -9.64 5.57 15.43
CA VAL A 142 -8.55 6.48 15.10
C VAL A 142 -8.81 7.10 13.73
N VAL A 143 -9.16 8.37 13.68
CA VAL A 143 -9.37 9.13 12.45
C VAL A 143 -8.13 9.97 12.17
N ARG A 144 -7.48 9.79 11.00
CA ARG A 144 -6.26 10.51 10.59
C ARG A 144 -6.37 10.94 9.14
N PHE A 145 -5.64 11.98 8.77
CA PHE A 145 -5.43 12.29 7.36
C PHE A 145 -4.47 11.27 6.73
N TYR A 146 -4.77 10.89 5.51
CA TYR A 146 -3.92 9.94 4.77
C TYR A 146 -2.51 10.50 4.54
N ASP A 147 -2.38 11.81 4.30
CA ASP A 147 -1.10 12.49 4.13
C ASP A 147 -0.23 12.39 5.41
N GLU A 148 -0.83 12.47 6.60
CA GLU A 148 -0.09 12.29 7.86
C GLU A 148 0.49 10.88 8.00
N VAL A 149 -0.28 9.87 7.57
CA VAL A 149 0.17 8.48 7.57
C VAL A 149 1.35 8.29 6.62
N LEU A 150 1.31 8.91 5.44
CA LEU A 150 2.42 8.91 4.50
C LEU A 150 3.63 9.65 5.05
N GLN A 151 3.46 10.85 5.61
CA GLN A 151 4.56 11.64 6.18
C GLN A 151 5.31 10.88 7.28
N HIS A 152 4.62 10.19 8.16
CA HIS A 152 5.25 9.37 9.20
C HIS A 152 6.17 8.27 8.64
N THR A 153 5.84 7.74 7.49
CA THR A 153 6.68 6.75 6.80
C THR A 153 7.95 7.40 6.25
N TYR A 154 7.84 8.62 5.69
CA TYR A 154 8.98 9.36 5.15
C TYR A 154 9.89 9.96 6.23
N GLU A 155 9.36 10.42 7.37
CA GLU A 155 10.17 10.98 8.45
C GLU A 155 11.19 9.97 9.01
N LYS A 156 10.82 8.70 9.11
CA LYS A 156 11.76 7.64 9.53
C LYS A 156 12.93 7.50 8.57
N GLU A 157 12.68 7.56 7.27
CA GLU A 157 13.72 7.46 6.25
C GLU A 157 14.64 8.70 6.24
N LEU A 158 14.08 9.89 6.41
CA LEU A 158 14.85 11.14 6.49
C LEU A 158 15.76 11.18 7.72
N LYS A 159 15.30 10.69 8.88
CA LYS A 159 16.12 10.59 10.09
C LYS A 159 17.31 9.66 9.89
N ILE A 160 17.14 8.53 9.23
CA ILE A 160 18.24 7.61 8.92
C ILE A 160 19.23 8.27 7.97
N GLY A 161 18.77 8.97 6.93
CA GLY A 161 19.63 9.73 6.01
C GLY A 161 20.46 10.79 6.73
N SER A 162 19.88 11.55 7.65
CA SER A 162 20.55 12.55 8.44
C SER A 162 21.65 11.95 9.34
N LEU A 163 21.38 10.81 9.99
CA LEU A 163 22.36 10.10 10.79
C LEU A 163 23.55 9.61 9.96
N ILE A 164 23.30 9.03 8.77
CA ILE A 164 24.36 8.58 7.86
C ILE A 164 25.25 9.77 7.46
N THR A 165 24.66 10.91 7.14
CA THR A 165 25.41 12.13 6.77
C THR A 165 26.29 12.60 7.93
N LEU A 166 25.76 12.63 9.15
CA LEU A 166 26.53 13.02 10.33
C LEU A 166 27.73 12.09 10.57
N PHE A 167 27.52 10.77 10.52
CA PHE A 167 28.61 9.79 10.69
C PHE A 167 29.65 9.89 9.58
N SER A 168 29.25 10.16 8.34
CA SER A 168 30.18 10.36 7.22
C SER A 168 31.06 11.58 7.43
N LEU A 169 30.51 12.69 7.92
CA LEU A 169 31.29 13.89 8.24
C LEU A 169 32.32 13.63 9.34
N VAL A 170 31.91 12.92 10.41
CA VAL A 170 32.83 12.53 11.49
C VAL A 170 33.95 11.62 10.96
N ALA A 171 33.63 10.64 10.12
CA ALA A 171 34.64 9.76 9.54
C ALA A 171 35.65 10.52 8.67
N ILE A 172 35.20 11.47 7.84
CA ILE A 172 36.05 12.34 7.05
C ILE A 172 36.99 13.16 7.94
N PHE A 173 36.46 13.76 9.00
CA PHE A 173 37.24 14.54 9.94
C PHE A 173 38.35 13.72 10.60
N ILE A 174 38.01 12.52 11.11
CA ILE A 174 38.99 11.60 11.72
C ILE A 174 40.07 11.22 10.69
N SER A 175 39.68 10.95 9.45
CA SER A 175 40.63 10.60 8.37
C SER A 175 41.62 11.73 8.09
N ILE A 176 41.13 12.98 8.04
CA ILE A 176 41.99 14.17 7.84
C ILE A 176 42.98 14.31 9.01
N VAL A 177 42.51 14.21 10.25
CA VAL A 177 43.36 14.29 11.46
C VAL A 177 44.40 13.16 11.46
N GLY A 178 44.01 11.94 11.09
CA GLY A 178 44.93 10.80 11.00
C GLY A 178 46.03 11.01 9.97
N VAL A 179 45.71 11.50 8.78
CA VAL A 179 46.70 11.80 7.72
C VAL A 179 47.62 12.93 8.20
N PHE A 180 47.07 13.98 8.83
CA PHE A 180 47.88 15.09 9.34
C PHE A 180 48.89 14.64 10.44
N GLY A 181 48.42 13.75 11.34
CA GLY A 181 49.29 13.15 12.39
C GLY A 181 50.46 12.36 11.78
N LEU A 182 50.20 11.56 10.74
CA LEU A 182 51.26 10.80 10.02
C LEU A 182 52.26 11.69 9.33
N VAL A 183 51.81 12.78 8.69
CA VAL A 183 52.70 13.76 8.03
C VAL A 183 53.60 14.48 9.02
N VAL A 184 53.06 14.85 10.19
CA VAL A 184 53.84 15.49 11.23
C VAL A 184 54.92 14.55 11.77
N GLN A 185 54.53 13.28 12.03
CA GLN A 185 55.49 12.27 12.55
C GLN A 185 56.59 11.93 11.54
N ALA A 186 56.30 11.93 10.25
CA ALA A 186 57.28 11.65 9.20
C ALA A 186 58.31 12.80 9.00
N ARG A 187 58.02 13.99 9.54
CA ARG A 187 58.91 15.18 9.47
C ARG A 187 59.78 15.37 10.72
N SER A 188 59.50 14.67 11.79
CA SER A 188 60.30 14.68 13.04
C SER A 188 61.39 13.62 12.99
#